data_8f27c47918cd74ac98bd909ac8780d92
#
_entry.id   8f27c47918cd74ac98bd909ac8780d92
#
_cell.length_a   1.000
_cell.length_b   1.000
_cell.length_c   1.000
_cell.angle_alpha   90.00
_cell.angle_beta   90.00
_cell.angle_gamma   90.00
#
_symmetry.space_group_name_H-M   'P 1'
#
loop_
_entity.id
_entity.type
_entity.pdbx_description
1 polymer ?
#
loop_
_entity_poly.entity_id
_entity_poly.type
_entity_poly.pdbx_seq_one_letter_code
_entity_poly.pdbx_strand_id
1 'polypeptide(L)'
;ISLTFDEWRNILYGFNESFKHYILETGEKEKLPTGFGEFSINKKKRRRTKGINGKEFINLPIDWQKTRKKGKVVYNFNYHTEGYFFGWMWFKQTARFRNSDLWYFKPSRKTSRDLSHYIKADPKYQHTYHEWKK
;
A
#
# COMPACT_ATOMS: atom_id res chain seq x y z
N ILE A 1 -36.49 -2.92 9.21
CA ILE A 1 -36.01 -3.15 7.83
C ILE A 1 -34.97 -4.26 7.88
N SER A 2 -35.27 -5.36 7.24
CA SER A 2 -34.33 -6.48 7.12
C SER A 2 -33.67 -6.44 5.74
N LEU A 3 -32.33 -6.51 5.73
CA LEU A 3 -31.55 -6.62 4.50
C LEU A 3 -31.37 -8.10 4.16
N THR A 4 -31.44 -8.43 2.89
CA THR A 4 -30.96 -9.71 2.40
C THR A 4 -29.45 -9.79 2.50
N PHE A 5 -28.90 -11.01 2.49
CA PHE A 5 -27.43 -11.19 2.52
C PHE A 5 -26.74 -10.51 1.32
N ASP A 6 -27.36 -10.58 0.15
CA ASP A 6 -26.78 -9.96 -1.06
C ASP A 6 -26.82 -8.43 -1.00
N GLU A 7 -27.86 -7.83 -0.49
CA GLU A 7 -27.93 -6.39 -0.27
C GLU A 7 -26.88 -5.93 0.74
N TRP A 8 -26.76 -6.62 1.86
CA TRP A 8 -25.75 -6.35 2.87
C TRP A 8 -24.34 -6.44 2.30
N ARG A 9 -24.04 -7.51 1.56
CA ARG A 9 -22.76 -7.69 0.89
C ARG A 9 -22.45 -6.57 -0.09
N ASN A 10 -23.41 -6.17 -0.90
CA ASN A 10 -23.25 -5.10 -1.88
C ASN A 10 -22.98 -3.74 -1.21
N ILE A 11 -23.64 -3.46 -0.08
CA ILE A 11 -23.36 -2.26 0.72
C ILE A 11 -21.93 -2.26 1.24
N LEU A 12 -21.46 -3.39 1.77
CA LEU A 12 -20.07 -3.51 2.25
C LEU A 12 -19.05 -3.32 1.13
N TYR A 13 -19.27 -3.93 -0.02
CA TYR A 13 -18.37 -3.74 -1.17
C TYR A 13 -18.37 -2.30 -1.65
N GLY A 14 -19.54 -1.67 -1.75
CA GLY A 14 -19.65 -0.26 -2.12
C GLY A 14 -18.92 0.66 -1.15
N PHE A 15 -19.08 0.42 0.14
CA PHE A 15 -18.35 1.16 1.18
C PHE A 15 -16.83 0.97 1.05
N ASN A 16 -16.37 -0.26 0.92
CA ASN A 16 -14.94 -0.56 0.82
C ASN A 16 -14.31 0.08 -0.42
N GLU A 17 -14.98 0.03 -1.56
CA GLU A 17 -14.50 0.67 -2.79
C GLU A 17 -14.46 2.20 -2.66
N SER A 18 -15.49 2.82 -2.12
CA SER A 18 -15.52 4.27 -1.88
C SER A 18 -14.45 4.72 -0.90
N PHE A 19 -14.26 3.98 0.18
CA PHE A 19 -13.23 4.21 1.19
C PHE A 19 -11.83 4.12 0.60
N LYS A 20 -11.59 3.07 -0.19
CA LYS A 20 -10.32 2.87 -0.89
C LYS A 20 -10.02 4.00 -1.86
N HIS A 21 -10.97 4.38 -2.70
CA HIS A 21 -10.78 5.46 -3.68
C HIS A 21 -10.54 6.80 -3.02
N TYR A 22 -11.24 7.10 -1.93
CA TYR A 22 -11.00 8.32 -1.16
C TYR A 22 -9.55 8.41 -0.67
N ILE A 23 -9.02 7.33 -0.09
CA ILE A 23 -7.62 7.31 0.37
C ILE A 23 -6.64 7.41 -0.81
N LEU A 24 -6.91 6.73 -1.92
CA LEU A 24 -6.06 6.79 -3.12
C LEU A 24 -5.99 8.22 -3.70
N GLU A 25 -7.08 8.96 -3.70
CA GLU A 25 -7.13 10.30 -4.25
C GLU A 25 -6.58 11.37 -3.31
N THR A 26 -6.82 11.25 -2.01
CA THR A 26 -6.46 12.29 -1.03
C THR A 26 -5.14 12.02 -0.33
N GLY A 27 -4.72 10.76 -0.18
CA GLY A 27 -3.55 10.37 0.58
C GLY A 27 -3.67 10.61 2.10
N GLU A 28 -4.85 10.98 2.57
CA GLU A 28 -5.10 11.27 3.99
C GLU A 28 -5.35 10.00 4.80
N LYS A 29 -5.22 10.11 6.12
CA LYS A 29 -5.67 9.06 7.04
C LYS A 29 -7.18 9.09 7.16
N GLU A 30 -7.82 7.96 6.97
CA GLU A 30 -9.26 7.82 7.09
C GLU A 30 -9.63 6.86 8.21
N LYS A 31 -10.54 7.29 9.08
CA LYS A 31 -11.01 6.47 10.20
C LYS A 31 -12.00 5.42 9.73
N LEU A 32 -11.78 4.19 10.19
CA LEU A 32 -12.81 3.17 10.10
C LEU A 32 -13.87 3.37 11.17
N PRO A 33 -15.15 3.08 10.84
CA PRO A 33 -16.21 3.08 11.84
C PRO A 33 -15.92 2.08 12.96
N THR A 34 -16.59 2.27 14.10
CA THR A 34 -16.57 1.34 15.25
C THR A 34 -15.20 1.14 15.93
N GLY A 35 -14.28 2.06 15.77
CA GLY A 35 -13.00 2.02 16.50
C GLY A 35 -11.99 1.01 15.96
N PHE A 36 -12.05 0.69 14.68
CA PHE A 36 -11.06 -0.18 14.01
C PHE A 36 -9.75 0.53 13.64
N GLY A 37 -9.60 1.79 14.01
CA GLY A 37 -8.39 2.55 13.71
C GLY A 37 -8.48 3.31 12.39
N GLU A 38 -7.34 3.61 11.83
CA GLU A 38 -7.23 4.43 10.62
C GLU A 38 -6.45 3.70 9.53
N PHE A 39 -6.78 3.98 8.28
CA PHE A 39 -6.03 3.51 7.12
C PHE A 39 -5.48 4.68 6.32
N SER A 40 -4.33 4.47 5.72
CA SER A 40 -3.76 5.37 4.72
C SER A 40 -2.73 4.63 3.87
N ILE A 41 -2.14 5.37 2.95
CA ILE A 41 -1.00 4.91 2.15
C ILE A 41 0.26 5.51 2.76
N ASN A 42 1.22 4.67 3.08
CA ASN A 42 2.50 5.10 3.61
C ASN A 42 3.53 5.13 2.48
N LYS A 43 4.18 6.27 2.34
CA LYS A 43 5.33 6.50 1.46
C LYS A 43 6.60 6.27 2.26
N LYS A 44 7.45 5.35 1.81
CA LYS A 44 8.73 5.06 2.46
C LYS A 44 9.87 5.13 1.48
N LYS A 45 10.95 5.75 1.89
CA LYS A 45 12.20 5.71 1.12
C LYS A 45 12.79 4.29 1.17
N ARG A 46 13.21 3.77 0.02
CA ARG A 46 13.88 2.47 -0.04
C ARG A 46 15.20 2.53 0.72
N ARG A 47 15.42 1.55 1.58
CA ARG A 47 16.66 1.47 2.37
C ARG A 47 17.84 1.09 1.46
N ARG A 48 18.97 1.71 1.72
CA ARG A 48 20.25 1.25 1.21
C ARG A 48 20.76 0.14 2.12
N THR A 49 21.20 -0.94 1.53
CA THR A 49 21.78 -2.09 2.25
C THR A 49 23.25 -2.20 1.87
N LYS A 50 24.10 -2.45 2.85
CA LYS A 50 25.53 -2.73 2.58
C LYS A 50 25.68 -4.21 2.23
N GLY A 51 26.26 -4.49 1.07
CA GLY A 51 26.65 -5.84 0.70
C GLY A 51 27.89 -6.32 1.46
N ILE A 52 28.21 -7.60 1.28
CA ILE A 52 29.42 -8.24 1.87
C ILE A 52 30.69 -7.47 1.49
N ASN A 53 30.73 -6.86 0.32
CA ASN A 53 31.85 -6.10 -0.20
C ASN A 53 31.91 -4.62 0.30
N GLY A 54 31.05 -4.24 1.26
CA GLY A 54 30.94 -2.87 1.76
C GLY A 54 30.28 -1.87 0.81
N LYS A 55 29.93 -2.28 -0.41
CA LYS A 55 29.20 -1.44 -1.36
C LYS A 55 27.74 -1.30 -0.96
N GLU A 56 27.26 -0.07 -0.98
CA GLU A 56 25.84 0.20 -0.76
C GLU A 56 25.03 -0.08 -2.02
N PHE A 57 23.93 -0.78 -1.87
CA PHE A 57 22.95 -0.98 -2.92
C PHE A 57 21.53 -0.72 -2.41
N ILE A 58 20.66 -0.33 -3.32
CA ILE A 58 19.23 -0.19 -3.02
C ILE A 58 18.58 -1.55 -3.26
N ASN A 59 17.81 -2.04 -2.29
CA ASN A 59 17.07 -3.28 -2.44
C ASN A 59 15.92 -3.07 -3.44
N LEU A 60 16.15 -3.46 -4.67
CA LEU A 60 15.21 -3.34 -5.78
C LEU A 60 14.58 -4.68 -6.09
N PRO A 61 13.32 -4.72 -6.52
CA PRO A 61 12.69 -5.95 -6.98
C PRO A 61 13.37 -6.47 -8.25
N ILE A 62 13.46 -7.79 -8.36
CA ILE A 62 14.01 -8.45 -9.54
C ILE A 62 12.96 -8.46 -10.65
N ASP A 63 13.36 -8.07 -11.85
CA ASP A 63 12.58 -8.26 -13.07
C ASP A 63 12.80 -9.68 -13.58
N TRP A 64 11.96 -10.60 -13.16
CA TRP A 64 12.09 -12.02 -13.50
C TRP A 64 11.96 -12.30 -15.00
N GLN A 65 11.19 -11.52 -15.72
CA GLN A 65 11.01 -11.69 -17.15
C GLN A 65 12.32 -11.37 -17.91
N LYS A 66 12.93 -10.24 -17.59
CA LYS A 66 14.23 -9.87 -18.19
C LYS A 66 15.37 -10.73 -17.70
N THR A 67 15.33 -11.14 -16.44
CA THR A 67 16.32 -12.05 -15.86
C THR A 67 16.36 -13.40 -16.60
N ARG A 68 15.21 -13.98 -16.89
CA ARG A 68 15.12 -15.25 -17.65
C ARG A 68 15.63 -15.09 -19.09
N LYS A 69 15.33 -13.96 -19.75
CA LYS A 69 15.78 -13.70 -21.10
C LYS A 69 17.28 -13.47 -21.20
N LYS A 70 17.87 -12.79 -20.22
CA LYS A 70 19.29 -12.38 -20.25
C LYS A 70 20.23 -13.36 -19.57
N GLY A 71 19.74 -14.36 -18.82
CA GLY A 71 20.55 -15.29 -18.05
C GLY A 71 21.33 -14.68 -16.87
N LYS A 72 21.06 -13.42 -16.53
CA LYS A 72 21.64 -12.70 -15.39
C LYS A 72 20.58 -11.90 -14.67
N VAL A 73 20.78 -11.66 -13.37
CA VAL A 73 19.82 -10.89 -12.57
C VAL A 73 19.68 -9.47 -13.08
N VAL A 74 18.44 -9.09 -13.40
CA VAL A 74 18.06 -7.74 -13.81
C VAL A 74 17.08 -7.18 -12.79
N TYR A 75 17.36 -5.99 -12.29
CA TYR A 75 16.53 -5.31 -11.31
C TYR A 75 15.54 -4.35 -11.98
N ASN A 76 14.36 -4.21 -11.38
CA ASN A 76 13.39 -3.19 -11.77
C ASN A 76 13.68 -1.90 -10.99
N PHE A 77 14.19 -0.89 -11.67
CA PHE A 77 14.59 0.36 -11.04
C PHE A 77 13.44 1.28 -10.63
N ASN A 78 12.23 1.07 -11.15
CA ASN A 78 11.04 1.85 -10.78
C ASN A 78 11.29 3.37 -10.73
N TYR A 79 11.88 3.92 -11.76
CA TYR A 79 12.24 5.36 -11.84
C TYR A 79 11.05 6.30 -11.57
N HIS A 80 9.85 5.87 -11.92
CA HIS A 80 8.62 6.64 -11.71
C HIS A 80 8.27 6.88 -10.24
N THR A 81 8.88 6.16 -9.30
CA THR A 81 8.66 6.33 -7.85
C THR A 81 9.78 7.12 -7.16
N GLU A 82 10.78 7.58 -7.89
CA GLU A 82 11.92 8.35 -7.36
C GLU A 82 12.60 7.66 -6.15
N GLY A 83 12.63 6.33 -6.15
CA GLY A 83 13.22 5.54 -5.06
C GLY A 83 12.35 5.36 -3.83
N TYR A 84 11.08 5.75 -3.90
CA TYR A 84 10.12 5.50 -2.84
C TYR A 84 9.35 4.19 -3.06
N PHE A 85 8.86 3.67 -1.96
CA PHE A 85 7.96 2.52 -1.89
C PHE A 85 6.65 2.98 -1.26
N PHE A 86 5.54 2.57 -1.84
CA PHE A 86 4.20 2.92 -1.39
C PHE A 86 3.46 1.65 -0.98
N GLY A 87 2.78 1.71 0.15
CA GLY A 87 2.01 0.58 0.64
C GLY A 87 0.84 1.01 1.51
N TRP A 88 -0.21 0.20 1.51
CA TRP A 88 -1.33 0.36 2.42
C TRP A 88 -0.89 0.09 3.86
N MET A 89 -1.36 0.92 4.78
CA MET A 89 -1.00 0.81 6.19
C MET A 89 -2.23 0.99 7.07
N TRP A 90 -2.33 0.12 8.06
CA TRP A 90 -3.31 0.22 9.13
C TRP A 90 -2.65 0.82 10.38
N PHE A 91 -3.20 1.93 10.86
CA PHE A 91 -2.76 2.62 12.06
C PHE A 91 -3.59 2.15 13.24
N LYS A 92 -3.03 1.25 14.04
CA LYS A 92 -3.71 0.63 15.18
C LYS A 92 -3.75 1.52 16.42
N GLN A 93 -2.98 2.58 16.49
CA GLN A 93 -2.88 3.45 17.67
C GLN A 93 -4.23 4.02 18.09
N THR A 94 -5.13 4.21 17.14
CA THR A 94 -6.49 4.71 17.38
C THR A 94 -7.53 3.60 17.45
N ALA A 95 -7.13 2.34 17.30
CA ALA A 95 -8.02 1.19 17.40
C ALA A 95 -8.45 0.94 18.85
N ARG A 96 -9.74 0.69 19.07
CA ARG A 96 -10.36 0.54 20.39
C ARG A 96 -11.05 -0.81 20.56
N PHE A 97 -10.44 -1.89 20.14
CA PHE A 97 -10.97 -3.23 20.35
C PHE A 97 -9.95 -4.13 21.07
N ARG A 98 -10.47 -5.17 21.72
CA ARG A 98 -9.64 -6.12 22.46
C ARG A 98 -8.66 -6.85 21.55
N ASN A 99 -7.45 -7.08 22.06
CA ASN A 99 -6.41 -7.87 21.40
C ASN A 99 -6.06 -7.34 19.99
N SER A 100 -6.11 -6.02 19.82
CA SER A 100 -5.75 -5.38 18.55
C SER A 100 -4.33 -5.74 18.08
N ASP A 101 -3.43 -6.06 19.00
CA ASP A 101 -2.06 -6.46 18.70
C ASP A 101 -1.95 -7.81 17.98
N LEU A 102 -2.94 -8.69 18.15
CA LEU A 102 -2.98 -9.99 17.49
C LEU A 102 -3.39 -9.90 16.01
N TRP A 103 -3.95 -8.77 15.59
CA TRP A 103 -4.44 -8.57 14.23
C TRP A 103 -3.44 -7.77 13.41
N TYR A 104 -3.32 -8.15 12.16
CA TYR A 104 -2.55 -7.41 11.17
C TYR A 104 -3.36 -7.24 9.89
N PHE A 105 -3.04 -6.20 9.15
CA PHE A 105 -3.68 -5.91 7.88
C PHE A 105 -2.78 -6.36 6.73
N LYS A 106 -3.38 -7.08 5.81
CA LYS A 106 -2.76 -7.43 4.54
C LYS A 106 -3.70 -7.00 3.41
N PRO A 107 -3.29 -6.07 2.56
CA PRO A 107 -4.12 -5.65 1.45
C PRO A 107 -4.32 -6.80 0.46
N SER A 108 -5.50 -6.86 -0.16
CA SER A 108 -5.74 -7.78 -1.26
C SER A 108 -4.85 -7.44 -2.45
N ARG A 109 -4.65 -8.41 -3.33
CA ARG A 109 -3.89 -8.19 -4.57
C ARG A 109 -4.50 -7.08 -5.43
N LYS A 110 -5.84 -7.01 -5.51
CA LYS A 110 -6.55 -5.95 -6.23
C LYS A 110 -6.26 -4.57 -5.62
N THR A 111 -6.37 -4.43 -4.30
CA THR A 111 -6.10 -3.17 -3.59
C THR A 111 -4.67 -2.69 -3.80
N SER A 112 -3.70 -3.60 -3.75
CA SER A 112 -2.29 -3.28 -4.02
C SER A 112 -2.06 -2.85 -5.46
N ARG A 113 -2.72 -3.50 -6.41
CA ARG A 113 -2.64 -3.14 -7.84
C ARG A 113 -3.27 -1.79 -8.13
N ASP A 114 -4.40 -1.46 -7.50
CA ASP A 114 -5.07 -0.18 -7.67
C ASP A 114 -4.15 0.97 -7.26
N LEU A 115 -3.43 0.85 -6.14
CA LEU A 115 -2.42 1.82 -5.75
C LEU A 115 -1.31 1.97 -6.81
N SER A 116 -0.81 0.87 -7.33
CA SER A 116 0.20 0.88 -8.38
C SER A 116 -0.29 1.56 -9.66
N HIS A 117 -1.56 1.33 -10.04
CA HIS A 117 -2.18 1.98 -11.20
C HIS A 117 -2.30 3.50 -11.01
N TYR A 118 -2.72 3.97 -9.85
CA TYR A 118 -2.80 5.40 -9.55
C TYR A 118 -1.44 6.09 -9.68
N ILE A 119 -0.40 5.50 -9.11
CA ILE A 119 0.96 6.07 -9.15
C ILE A 119 1.52 6.10 -10.58
N LYS A 120 1.25 5.06 -11.38
CA LYS A 120 1.72 4.99 -12.77
C LYS A 120 0.92 5.88 -13.73
N ALA A 121 -0.36 6.05 -13.48
CA ALA A 121 -1.24 6.84 -14.36
C ALA A 121 -0.92 8.34 -14.31
N ASP A 122 -0.59 8.86 -13.12
CA ASP A 122 -0.28 10.26 -12.92
C ASP A 122 0.84 10.42 -11.88
N PRO A 123 2.04 10.88 -12.29
CA PRO A 123 3.17 11.07 -11.37
C PRO A 123 2.89 11.99 -10.20
N LYS A 124 1.89 12.88 -10.29
CA LYS A 124 1.51 13.75 -9.17
C LYS A 124 1.06 12.97 -7.94
N TYR A 125 0.47 11.77 -8.10
CA TYR A 125 -0.03 10.98 -6.99
C TYR A 125 1.08 10.53 -6.02
N GLN A 126 2.30 10.35 -6.48
CA GLN A 126 3.42 10.08 -5.56
C GLN A 126 3.66 11.22 -4.56
N HIS A 127 3.31 12.46 -4.90
CA HIS A 127 3.43 13.62 -4.03
C HIS A 127 2.20 13.81 -3.12
N THR A 128 1.10 13.14 -3.41
CA THR A 128 -0.11 13.14 -2.60
C THR A 128 0.07 12.32 -1.32
N TYR A 129 0.91 11.29 -1.36
CA TYR A 129 1.11 10.38 -0.24
C TYR A 129 2.22 10.85 0.69
N HIS A 130 2.02 10.61 1.99
CA HIS A 130 2.90 11.09 3.06
C HIS A 130 3.74 9.99 3.68
N GLU A 131 4.87 10.36 4.26
CA GLU A 131 5.64 9.51 5.14
C GLU A 131 5.03 9.58 6.55
N TRP A 132 4.22 8.60 6.92
CA TRP A 132 3.67 8.53 8.25
C TRP A 132 4.69 7.93 9.22
N LYS A 133 4.94 8.63 10.32
CA LYS A 133 5.74 8.08 11.42
C LYS A 133 4.89 7.05 12.19
N LYS A 134 5.52 5.95 12.58
CA LYS A 134 4.91 4.97 13.47
C LYS A 134 4.84 5.50 14.90
#